data_bc245dc572858c192f2babe64b1b49c9
#
_entry.id   bc245dc572858c192f2babe64b1b49c9
#
_cell.length_a   1.000
_cell.length_b   1.000
_cell.length_c   1.000
_cell.angle_alpha   90.00
_cell.angle_beta   90.00
_cell.angle_gamma   90.00
#
_symmetry.space_group_name_H-M   'P 1'
#
loop_
_entity.id
_entity.type
_entity.pdbx_description
1 polymer ?
#
loop_
_entity_poly.entity_id
_entity_poly.type
_entity_poly.pdbx_seq_one_letter_code
_entity_poly.pdbx_strand_id
1 'polypeptide(L)'
;MFRYVLLALKGCAMGMADVVPGVSGGTIAFISGIYSELIESIKSFNPTALKLLGRFEFRKFWRHINGSFLFSVLLGIGIAIFSLARLMTYLLAHHPIEIWSFFFGLIVASAAFVARDIRKWNLTSLLGLLVGTALAFWITIASPTQTPNDWWFIMLSGAVAICAMILPGISGAFILLLLGKYQYILQAVSEFRLGVLLLFAVGAVAGIISFSHLLSWLLRKHHDLTISLLMGFMVGSLNKVWPWKEVVETYTDAQGAVHPLVEQNISRRSVRPMPTCGRP
;
A
#
# COMPACT_ATOMS: atom_id res chain seq x y z
N MET A 1 -11.86 4.96 -25.55
CA MET A 1 -11.66 6.18 -24.75
C MET A 1 -12.24 6.03 -23.34
N PHE A 2 -13.50 5.70 -23.18
CA PHE A 2 -14.18 5.54 -21.87
C PHE A 2 -13.48 4.58 -20.88
N ARG A 3 -12.96 3.42 -21.34
CA ARG A 3 -12.20 2.46 -20.50
C ARG A 3 -10.98 3.10 -19.81
N TYR A 4 -10.20 3.90 -20.54
CA TYR A 4 -8.98 4.52 -19.99
C TYR A 4 -9.28 5.62 -18.98
N VAL A 5 -10.37 6.38 -19.19
CA VAL A 5 -10.86 7.35 -18.19
C VAL A 5 -11.28 6.63 -16.92
N LEU A 6 -12.02 5.53 -17.03
CA LEU A 6 -12.40 4.71 -15.87
C LEU A 6 -11.18 4.13 -15.13
N LEU A 7 -10.15 3.69 -15.88
CA LEU A 7 -8.89 3.23 -15.29
C LEU A 7 -8.15 4.36 -14.56
N ALA A 8 -8.13 5.56 -15.11
CA ALA A 8 -7.55 6.72 -14.44
C ALA A 8 -8.32 7.08 -13.15
N LEU A 9 -9.65 7.00 -13.15
CA LEU A 9 -10.46 7.19 -11.95
C LEU A 9 -10.18 6.12 -10.88
N LYS A 10 -10.04 4.85 -11.28
CA LYS A 10 -9.59 3.77 -10.37
C LYS A 10 -8.19 4.05 -9.81
N GLY A 11 -7.27 4.52 -10.67
CA GLY A 11 -5.94 4.97 -10.26
C GLY A 11 -5.99 6.14 -9.27
N CYS A 12 -6.88 7.12 -9.48
CA CYS A 12 -7.11 8.20 -8.50
C CYS A 12 -7.55 7.66 -7.15
N ALA A 13 -8.49 6.72 -7.12
CA ALA A 13 -8.95 6.09 -5.88
C ALA A 13 -7.81 5.30 -5.20
N MET A 14 -6.95 4.61 -5.97
CA MET A 14 -5.75 3.95 -5.46
C MET A 14 -4.80 4.96 -4.82
N GLY A 15 -4.47 6.06 -5.53
CA GLY A 15 -3.57 7.09 -5.02
C GLY A 15 -4.10 7.79 -3.77
N MET A 16 -5.42 8.03 -3.67
CA MET A 16 -6.03 8.54 -2.43
C MET A 16 -5.84 7.59 -1.25
N ALA A 17 -6.01 6.29 -1.47
CA ALA A 17 -5.81 5.28 -0.45
C ALA A 17 -4.35 5.21 0.00
N ASP A 18 -3.40 5.31 -0.93
CA ASP A 18 -1.96 5.24 -0.62
C ASP A 18 -1.44 6.46 0.17
N VAL A 19 -2.13 7.59 0.11
CA VAL A 19 -1.79 8.77 0.94
C VAL A 19 -2.15 8.55 2.42
N VAL A 20 -3.10 7.66 2.71
CA VAL A 20 -3.54 7.39 4.08
C VAL A 20 -2.70 6.27 4.69
N PRO A 21 -1.94 6.53 5.78
CA PRO A 21 -1.14 5.49 6.42
C PRO A 21 -2.00 4.30 6.86
N GLY A 22 -1.57 3.08 6.48
CA GLY A 22 -2.29 1.84 6.85
C GLY A 22 -3.41 1.44 5.88
N VAL A 23 -3.69 2.25 4.86
CA VAL A 23 -4.55 1.86 3.72
C VAL A 23 -3.67 1.59 2.51
N SER A 24 -4.07 0.69 1.63
CA SER A 24 -3.31 0.32 0.44
C SER A 24 -4.12 0.53 -0.83
N GLY A 25 -3.51 1.17 -1.84
CA GLY A 25 -4.06 1.23 -3.19
C GLY A 25 -4.29 -0.15 -3.80
N GLY A 26 -3.55 -1.17 -3.35
CA GLY A 26 -3.78 -2.57 -3.69
C GLY A 26 -5.18 -3.06 -3.29
N THR A 27 -5.72 -2.61 -2.17
CA THR A 27 -7.11 -2.88 -1.76
C THR A 27 -8.09 -2.31 -2.79
N ILE A 28 -7.88 -1.06 -3.23
CA ILE A 28 -8.73 -0.41 -4.24
C ILE A 28 -8.60 -1.12 -5.60
N ALA A 29 -7.39 -1.50 -5.99
CA ALA A 29 -7.18 -2.27 -7.22
C ALA A 29 -7.96 -3.58 -7.20
N PHE A 30 -7.98 -4.25 -6.04
CA PHE A 30 -8.67 -5.52 -5.85
C PHE A 30 -10.19 -5.36 -6.01
N ILE A 31 -10.82 -4.48 -5.22
CA ILE A 31 -12.29 -4.28 -5.26
C ILE A 31 -12.77 -3.66 -6.57
N SER A 32 -11.93 -2.88 -7.24
CA SER A 32 -12.26 -2.32 -8.55
C SER A 32 -12.06 -3.31 -9.71
N GLY A 33 -11.61 -4.54 -9.42
CA GLY A 33 -11.46 -5.62 -10.38
C GLY A 33 -10.30 -5.47 -11.35
N ILE A 34 -9.29 -4.63 -11.04
CA ILE A 34 -8.12 -4.43 -11.90
C ILE A 34 -6.84 -5.10 -11.34
N TYR A 35 -6.94 -5.74 -10.18
CA TYR A 35 -5.78 -6.29 -9.47
C TYR A 35 -5.00 -7.33 -10.29
N SER A 36 -5.69 -8.31 -10.87
CA SER A 36 -5.05 -9.34 -11.68
C SER A 36 -4.40 -8.76 -12.94
N GLU A 37 -5.07 -7.79 -13.60
CA GLU A 37 -4.52 -7.09 -14.76
C GLU A 37 -3.29 -6.26 -14.36
N LEU A 38 -3.30 -5.63 -13.19
CA LEU A 38 -2.17 -4.88 -12.65
C LEU A 38 -0.96 -5.80 -12.39
N ILE A 39 -1.17 -6.93 -11.71
CA ILE A 39 -0.11 -7.91 -11.42
C ILE A 39 0.49 -8.48 -12.71
N GLU A 40 -0.34 -8.89 -13.68
CA GLU A 40 0.15 -9.43 -14.96
C GLU A 40 0.88 -8.35 -15.79
N SER A 41 0.44 -7.09 -15.74
CA SER A 41 1.10 -5.97 -16.42
C SER A 41 2.48 -5.68 -15.81
N ILE A 42 2.61 -5.70 -14.47
CA ILE A 42 3.89 -5.53 -13.78
C ILE A 42 4.83 -6.71 -14.08
N LYS A 43 4.33 -7.93 -14.03
CA LYS A 43 5.09 -9.14 -14.34
C LYS A 43 5.60 -9.16 -15.78
N SER A 44 4.93 -8.47 -16.70
CA SER A 44 5.35 -8.40 -18.11
C SER A 44 6.65 -7.60 -18.34
N PHE A 45 7.17 -6.90 -17.30
CA PHE A 45 8.54 -6.36 -17.29
C PHE A 45 9.55 -7.50 -17.10
N ASN A 46 9.71 -8.32 -18.12
CA ASN A 46 10.54 -9.51 -18.16
C ASN A 46 11.68 -9.35 -19.21
N PRO A 47 12.61 -10.32 -19.34
CA PRO A 47 13.68 -10.24 -20.33
C PRO A 47 13.21 -10.00 -21.77
N THR A 48 11.98 -10.41 -22.12
CA THR A 48 11.39 -10.14 -23.44
C THR A 48 11.10 -8.64 -23.60
N ALA A 49 10.56 -7.99 -22.57
CA ALA A 49 10.35 -6.54 -22.56
C ALA A 49 11.68 -5.79 -22.76
N LEU A 50 12.74 -6.19 -22.04
CA LEU A 50 14.09 -5.63 -22.20
C LEU A 50 14.66 -5.82 -23.61
N LYS A 51 14.46 -7.00 -24.23
CA LYS A 51 14.88 -7.24 -25.62
C LYS A 51 14.14 -6.36 -26.62
N LEU A 52 12.83 -6.17 -26.43
CA LEU A 52 12.03 -5.28 -27.28
C LEU A 52 12.48 -3.82 -27.15
N LEU A 53 12.81 -3.38 -25.94
CA LEU A 53 13.34 -2.04 -25.68
C LEU A 53 14.72 -1.86 -26.33
N GLY A 54 15.62 -2.82 -26.16
CA GLY A 54 16.97 -2.80 -26.77
C GLY A 54 16.97 -2.86 -28.31
N ARG A 55 15.88 -3.38 -28.92
CA ARG A 55 15.65 -3.36 -30.36
C ARG A 55 14.93 -2.12 -30.86
N PHE A 56 14.64 -1.15 -29.97
CA PHE A 56 13.85 0.06 -30.28
C PHE A 56 12.45 -0.24 -30.84
N GLU A 57 11.90 -1.41 -30.56
CA GLU A 57 10.55 -1.81 -30.97
C GLU A 57 9.49 -1.28 -29.99
N PHE A 58 9.43 0.05 -29.80
CA PHE A 58 8.62 0.71 -28.79
C PHE A 58 7.13 0.35 -28.82
N ARG A 59 6.56 0.18 -30.04
CA ARG A 59 5.14 -0.20 -30.17
C ARG A 59 4.87 -1.61 -29.68
N LYS A 60 5.78 -2.55 -29.92
CA LYS A 60 5.65 -3.94 -29.42
C LYS A 60 5.89 -3.98 -27.91
N PHE A 61 6.89 -3.25 -27.43
CA PHE A 61 7.16 -3.10 -26.00
C PHE A 61 5.92 -2.58 -25.27
N TRP A 62 5.33 -1.46 -25.74
CA TRP A 62 4.13 -0.87 -25.13
C TRP A 62 2.96 -1.84 -25.06
N ARG A 63 2.71 -2.61 -26.12
CA ARG A 63 1.68 -3.65 -26.12
C ARG A 63 2.01 -4.81 -25.18
N HIS A 64 3.27 -5.21 -25.07
CA HIS A 64 3.73 -6.31 -24.24
C HIS A 64 3.52 -6.02 -22.76
N ILE A 65 3.83 -4.79 -22.31
CA ILE A 65 3.67 -4.39 -20.90
C ILE A 65 2.26 -3.90 -20.56
N ASN A 66 1.30 -3.99 -21.49
CA ASN A 66 -0.03 -3.37 -21.32
C ASN A 66 0.09 -1.86 -20.97
N GLY A 67 0.97 -1.15 -21.68
CA GLY A 67 1.38 0.22 -21.35
C GLY A 67 0.22 1.21 -21.23
N SER A 68 -0.83 1.09 -22.05
CA SER A 68 -1.99 1.97 -21.96
C SER A 68 -2.78 1.80 -20.67
N PHE A 69 -2.87 0.57 -20.15
CA PHE A 69 -3.47 0.28 -18.84
C PHE A 69 -2.62 0.89 -17.72
N LEU A 70 -1.32 0.55 -17.68
CA LEU A 70 -0.40 1.06 -16.65
C LEU A 70 -0.34 2.58 -16.65
N PHE A 71 -0.23 3.20 -17.83
CA PHE A 71 -0.21 4.66 -17.96
C PHE A 71 -1.47 5.30 -17.41
N SER A 72 -2.65 4.75 -17.71
CA SER A 72 -3.92 5.30 -17.22
C SER A 72 -4.02 5.20 -15.69
N VAL A 73 -3.63 4.06 -15.11
CA VAL A 73 -3.65 3.86 -13.65
C VAL A 73 -2.63 4.77 -12.96
N LEU A 74 -1.38 4.81 -13.46
CA LEU A 74 -0.32 5.65 -12.89
C LEU A 74 -0.63 7.14 -13.02
N LEU A 75 -1.24 7.56 -14.14
CA LEU A 75 -1.72 8.93 -14.32
C LEU A 75 -2.75 9.29 -13.24
N GLY A 76 -3.71 8.39 -13.00
CA GLY A 76 -4.71 8.57 -11.95
C GLY A 76 -4.09 8.67 -10.56
N ILE A 77 -3.16 7.77 -10.23
CA ILE A 77 -2.41 7.81 -8.96
C ILE A 77 -1.66 9.14 -8.83
N GLY A 78 -0.95 9.57 -9.89
CA GLY A 78 -0.23 10.84 -9.89
C GLY A 78 -1.17 12.04 -9.65
N ILE A 79 -2.29 12.12 -10.36
CA ILE A 79 -3.31 13.17 -10.15
C ILE A 79 -3.75 13.17 -8.68
N ALA A 80 -4.04 12.01 -8.09
CA ALA A 80 -4.47 11.93 -6.69
C ALA A 80 -3.40 12.44 -5.73
N ILE A 81 -2.14 12.01 -5.91
CA ILE A 81 -1.04 12.43 -5.04
C ILE A 81 -0.86 13.96 -5.10
N PHE A 82 -0.87 14.57 -6.28
CA PHE A 82 -0.64 16.01 -6.39
C PHE A 82 -1.85 16.88 -6.04
N SER A 83 -3.08 16.41 -6.24
CA SER A 83 -4.29 17.19 -6.02
C SER A 83 -4.98 16.87 -4.68
N LEU A 84 -5.06 15.60 -4.31
CA LEU A 84 -5.85 15.12 -3.17
C LEU A 84 -5.03 14.87 -1.91
N ALA A 85 -3.69 14.79 -1.99
CA ALA A 85 -2.86 14.61 -0.81
C ALA A 85 -3.08 15.72 0.24
N ARG A 86 -3.17 16.98 -0.20
CA ARG A 86 -3.45 18.11 0.70
C ARG A 86 -4.82 17.99 1.36
N LEU A 87 -5.84 17.57 0.60
CA LEU A 87 -7.18 17.33 1.13
C LEU A 87 -7.17 16.20 2.16
N MET A 88 -6.48 15.08 1.86
CA MET A 88 -6.36 13.96 2.79
C MET A 88 -5.64 14.35 4.07
N THR A 89 -4.54 15.11 3.98
CA THR A 89 -3.82 15.62 5.13
C THR A 89 -4.70 16.54 5.98
N TYR A 90 -5.46 17.44 5.35
CA TYR A 90 -6.41 18.32 6.04
C TYR A 90 -7.50 17.51 6.76
N LEU A 91 -8.10 16.53 6.07
CA LEU A 91 -9.16 15.69 6.64
C LEU A 91 -8.65 14.81 7.79
N LEU A 92 -7.46 14.25 7.67
CA LEU A 92 -6.82 13.48 8.75
C LEU A 92 -6.51 14.35 9.98
N ALA A 93 -6.18 15.63 9.77
CA ALA A 93 -5.89 16.54 10.86
C ALA A 93 -7.16 17.07 11.56
N HIS A 94 -8.26 17.29 10.82
CA HIS A 94 -9.46 17.95 11.36
C HIS A 94 -10.64 17.00 11.56
N HIS A 95 -10.68 15.88 10.80
CA HIS A 95 -11.76 14.89 10.79
C HIS A 95 -11.21 13.46 10.86
N PRO A 96 -10.30 13.15 11.81
CA PRO A 96 -9.62 11.84 11.82
C PRO A 96 -10.60 10.67 12.01
N ILE A 97 -11.57 10.80 12.91
CA ILE A 97 -12.53 9.71 13.22
C ILE A 97 -13.37 9.38 12.00
N GLU A 98 -13.86 10.38 11.28
CA GLU A 98 -14.69 10.20 10.08
C GLU A 98 -13.89 9.52 8.97
N ILE A 99 -12.66 9.96 8.73
CA ILE A 99 -11.80 9.38 7.68
C ILE A 99 -11.41 7.95 8.04
N TRP A 100 -10.98 7.68 9.27
CA TRP A 100 -10.66 6.32 9.69
C TRP A 100 -11.88 5.41 9.66
N SER A 101 -13.07 5.89 10.04
CA SER A 101 -14.34 5.14 9.95
C SER A 101 -14.70 4.82 8.52
N PHE A 102 -14.50 5.76 7.59
CA PHE A 102 -14.71 5.54 6.17
C PHE A 102 -13.81 4.40 5.64
N PHE A 103 -12.50 4.48 5.90
CA PHE A 103 -11.56 3.45 5.44
C PHE A 103 -11.78 2.10 6.15
N PHE A 104 -12.13 2.10 7.42
CA PHE A 104 -12.51 0.88 8.13
C PHE A 104 -13.70 0.20 7.44
N GLY A 105 -14.77 0.94 7.20
CA GLY A 105 -15.95 0.43 6.48
C GLY A 105 -15.61 -0.04 5.06
N LEU A 106 -14.77 0.72 4.35
CA LEU A 106 -14.32 0.35 3.01
C LEU A 106 -13.57 -1.00 3.01
N ILE A 107 -12.65 -1.23 3.95
CA ILE A 107 -11.91 -2.48 4.06
C ILE A 107 -12.84 -3.65 4.43
N VAL A 108 -13.77 -3.45 5.36
CA VAL A 108 -14.75 -4.47 5.72
C VAL A 108 -15.61 -4.85 4.51
N ALA A 109 -16.16 -3.86 3.80
CA ALA A 109 -16.94 -4.09 2.58
C ALA A 109 -16.11 -4.77 1.50
N SER A 110 -14.84 -4.37 1.36
CA SER A 110 -13.89 -4.95 0.40
C SER A 110 -13.59 -6.42 0.72
N ALA A 111 -13.34 -6.75 1.98
CA ALA A 111 -13.12 -8.13 2.41
C ALA A 111 -14.35 -9.00 2.13
N ALA A 112 -15.56 -8.50 2.42
CA ALA A 112 -16.80 -9.18 2.11
C ALA A 112 -17.01 -9.37 0.60
N PHE A 113 -16.61 -8.39 -0.21
CA PHE A 113 -16.66 -8.51 -1.68
C PHE A 113 -15.69 -9.56 -2.19
N VAL A 114 -14.44 -9.53 -1.72
CA VAL A 114 -13.37 -10.48 -2.07
C VAL A 114 -13.72 -11.90 -1.66
N ALA A 115 -14.44 -12.09 -0.56
CA ALA A 115 -14.91 -13.40 -0.12
C ALA A 115 -15.75 -14.12 -1.18
N ARG A 116 -16.40 -13.39 -2.10
CA ARG A 116 -17.20 -13.96 -3.19
C ARG A 116 -16.36 -14.58 -4.30
N ASP A 117 -15.08 -14.19 -4.41
CA ASP A 117 -14.14 -14.73 -5.40
C ASP A 117 -13.57 -16.08 -4.96
N ILE A 118 -13.75 -16.48 -3.68
CA ILE A 118 -13.37 -17.78 -3.17
C ILE A 118 -14.40 -18.81 -3.64
N ARG A 119 -13.96 -19.69 -4.55
CA ARG A 119 -14.84 -20.68 -5.18
C ARG A 119 -15.26 -21.79 -4.23
N LYS A 120 -14.32 -22.22 -3.37
CA LYS A 120 -14.55 -23.29 -2.39
C LYS A 120 -13.96 -22.91 -1.05
N TRP A 121 -14.81 -22.84 -0.05
CA TRP A 121 -14.41 -22.72 1.34
C TRP A 121 -14.03 -24.10 1.88
N ASN A 122 -12.75 -24.37 1.89
CA ASN A 122 -12.17 -25.58 2.43
C ASN A 122 -11.19 -25.25 3.55
N LEU A 123 -10.63 -26.28 4.21
CA LEU A 123 -9.67 -26.08 5.29
C LEU A 123 -8.45 -25.24 4.84
N THR A 124 -7.99 -25.42 3.60
CA THR A 124 -6.85 -24.68 3.05
C THR A 124 -7.16 -23.18 2.92
N SER A 125 -8.36 -22.84 2.43
CA SER A 125 -8.81 -21.44 2.34
C SER A 125 -8.97 -20.81 3.74
N LEU A 126 -9.53 -21.57 4.70
CA LEU A 126 -9.68 -21.09 6.07
C LEU A 126 -8.31 -20.85 6.73
N LEU A 127 -7.36 -21.79 6.55
CA LEU A 127 -5.98 -21.61 7.02
C LEU A 127 -5.31 -20.39 6.36
N GLY A 128 -5.50 -20.17 5.05
CA GLY A 128 -5.01 -18.98 4.35
C GLY A 128 -5.55 -17.69 4.96
N LEU A 129 -6.86 -17.64 5.22
CA LEU A 129 -7.51 -16.50 5.88
C LEU A 129 -6.91 -16.24 7.27
N LEU A 130 -6.80 -17.28 8.10
CA LEU A 130 -6.28 -17.15 9.47
C LEU A 130 -4.81 -16.72 9.48
N VAL A 131 -3.98 -17.33 8.63
CA VAL A 131 -2.56 -16.97 8.51
C VAL A 131 -2.40 -15.52 8.02
N GLY A 132 -3.14 -15.12 6.98
CA GLY A 132 -3.12 -13.74 6.49
C GLY A 132 -3.56 -12.73 7.55
N THR A 133 -4.63 -13.05 8.29
CA THR A 133 -5.12 -12.19 9.38
C THR A 133 -4.08 -12.07 10.50
N ALA A 134 -3.50 -13.20 10.94
CA ALA A 134 -2.51 -13.19 12.00
C ALA A 134 -1.24 -12.42 11.61
N LEU A 135 -0.74 -12.61 10.38
CA LEU A 135 0.43 -11.91 9.87
C LEU A 135 0.19 -10.39 9.77
N ALA A 136 -0.94 -9.98 9.17
CA ALA A 136 -1.25 -8.56 9.05
C ALA A 136 -1.48 -7.93 10.43
N PHE A 137 -2.21 -8.60 11.32
CA PHE A 137 -2.40 -8.12 12.68
C PHE A 137 -1.07 -7.96 13.42
N TRP A 138 -0.18 -8.97 13.33
CA TRP A 138 1.16 -8.90 13.92
C TRP A 138 1.96 -7.71 13.39
N ILE A 139 1.93 -7.46 12.08
CA ILE A 139 2.55 -6.28 11.47
C ILE A 139 1.99 -4.99 12.07
N THR A 140 0.67 -4.89 12.31
CA THR A 140 0.04 -3.66 12.82
C THR A 140 0.41 -3.33 14.28
N ILE A 141 0.80 -4.32 15.07
CA ILE A 141 1.22 -4.15 16.48
C ILE A 141 2.74 -4.10 16.64
N ALA A 142 3.50 -4.36 15.56
CA ALA A 142 4.95 -4.31 15.59
C ALA A 142 5.45 -2.88 15.83
N SER A 143 6.43 -2.74 16.72
CA SER A 143 7.07 -1.45 16.99
C SER A 143 8.17 -1.15 15.97
N PRO A 144 8.37 0.13 15.62
CA PRO A 144 9.47 0.55 14.75
C PRO A 144 10.82 0.13 15.34
N THR A 145 11.70 -0.36 14.47
CA THR A 145 13.03 -0.84 14.85
C THR A 145 14.09 0.00 14.13
N GLN A 146 15.19 0.30 14.82
CA GLN A 146 16.34 0.92 14.16
C GLN A 146 17.10 -0.15 13.39
N THR A 147 17.33 0.10 12.11
CA THR A 147 18.01 -0.82 11.21
C THR A 147 19.22 -0.15 10.55
N PRO A 148 20.24 -0.92 10.11
CA PRO A 148 21.44 -0.36 9.52
C PRO A 148 21.16 0.39 8.22
N ASN A 149 21.99 1.41 7.90
CA ASN A 149 21.89 2.20 6.66
C ASN A 149 22.81 1.65 5.54
N ASP A 150 23.15 0.36 5.60
CA ASP A 150 23.98 -0.29 4.60
C ASP A 150 23.25 -0.37 3.25
N TRP A 151 23.99 -0.34 2.16
CA TRP A 151 23.48 -0.33 0.80
C TRP A 151 22.51 -1.49 0.50
N TRP A 152 22.83 -2.70 0.98
CA TRP A 152 22.00 -3.89 0.81
C TRP A 152 20.67 -3.81 1.57
N PHE A 153 20.69 -3.18 2.76
CA PHE A 153 19.47 -3.02 3.55
C PHE A 153 18.54 -1.94 2.98
N ILE A 154 19.12 -0.89 2.36
CA ILE A 154 18.35 0.12 1.63
C ILE A 154 17.63 -0.54 0.43
N MET A 155 18.33 -1.39 -0.33
CA MET A 155 17.71 -2.16 -1.42
C MET A 155 16.62 -3.10 -0.91
N LEU A 156 16.90 -3.83 0.17
CA LEU A 156 15.93 -4.74 0.79
C LEU A 156 14.68 -4.00 1.26
N SER A 157 14.85 -2.84 1.92
CA SER A 157 13.71 -2.03 2.38
C SER A 157 12.86 -1.52 1.21
N GLY A 158 13.46 -1.13 0.09
CA GLY A 158 12.74 -0.81 -1.14
C GLY A 158 11.93 -1.99 -1.68
N ALA A 159 12.56 -3.17 -1.72
CA ALA A 159 11.91 -4.39 -2.18
C ALA A 159 10.72 -4.78 -1.30
N VAL A 160 10.90 -4.80 0.02
CA VAL A 160 9.84 -5.19 0.97
C VAL A 160 8.71 -4.16 0.99
N ALA A 161 9.03 -2.87 0.95
CA ALA A 161 8.03 -1.80 0.95
C ALA A 161 7.12 -1.87 -0.28
N ILE A 162 7.68 -2.08 -1.47
CA ILE A 162 6.88 -2.16 -2.70
C ILE A 162 6.06 -3.45 -2.76
N CYS A 163 6.58 -4.57 -2.24
CA CYS A 163 5.81 -5.81 -2.12
C CYS A 163 4.60 -5.63 -1.19
N ALA A 164 4.81 -4.94 -0.06
CA ALA A 164 3.73 -4.62 0.87
C ALA A 164 2.66 -3.71 0.24
N MET A 165 3.07 -2.74 -0.58
CA MET A 165 2.16 -1.82 -1.27
C MET A 165 1.21 -2.52 -2.25
N ILE A 166 1.67 -3.63 -2.87
CA ILE A 166 0.81 -4.44 -3.75
C ILE A 166 -0.20 -5.24 -2.92
N LEU A 167 0.17 -5.70 -1.72
CA LEU A 167 -0.72 -6.51 -0.89
C LEU A 167 -1.91 -5.67 -0.39
N PRO A 168 -3.15 -6.15 -0.55
CA PRO A 168 -4.30 -5.47 0.03
C PRO A 168 -4.18 -5.39 1.55
N GLY A 169 -4.45 -4.23 2.13
CA GLY A 169 -4.47 -4.03 3.57
C GLY A 169 -3.12 -3.69 4.21
N ILE A 170 -2.00 -3.72 3.48
CA ILE A 170 -0.69 -3.36 4.00
C ILE A 170 -0.14 -2.15 3.24
N SER A 171 0.34 -1.13 3.98
CA SER A 171 0.94 0.07 3.41
C SER A 171 2.46 -0.05 3.34
N GLY A 172 3.06 0.21 2.16
CA GLY A 172 4.51 0.24 2.00
C GLY A 172 5.19 1.30 2.86
N ALA A 173 4.56 2.48 3.01
CA ALA A 173 5.05 3.54 3.90
C ALA A 173 5.08 3.08 5.36
N PHE A 174 4.08 2.34 5.81
CA PHE A 174 4.05 1.76 7.14
C PHE A 174 5.17 0.71 7.36
N ILE A 175 5.43 -0.12 6.36
CA ILE A 175 6.57 -1.05 6.42
C ILE A 175 7.90 -0.30 6.52
N LEU A 176 8.10 0.79 5.76
CA LEU A 176 9.29 1.62 5.90
C LEU A 176 9.42 2.25 7.28
N LEU A 177 8.29 2.65 7.89
CA LEU A 177 8.27 3.16 9.26
C LEU A 177 8.73 2.08 10.23
N LEU A 178 8.21 0.87 10.14
CA LEU A 178 8.61 -0.27 10.98
C LEU A 178 10.09 -0.61 10.84
N LEU A 179 10.63 -0.51 9.62
CA LEU A 179 12.06 -0.71 9.35
C LEU A 179 12.93 0.49 9.75
N GLY A 180 12.36 1.57 10.31
CA GLY A 180 13.08 2.80 10.64
C GLY A 180 13.70 3.52 9.43
N LYS A 181 13.18 3.24 8.22
CA LYS A 181 13.71 3.80 6.96
C LYS A 181 12.86 4.93 6.38
N TYR A 182 11.65 5.11 6.86
CA TYR A 182 10.74 6.11 6.30
C TYR A 182 11.35 7.52 6.28
N GLN A 183 11.85 8.00 7.43
CA GLN A 183 12.48 9.31 7.55
C GLN A 183 13.78 9.40 6.74
N TYR A 184 14.60 8.35 6.79
CA TYR A 184 15.88 8.30 6.07
C TYR A 184 15.68 8.45 4.55
N ILE A 185 14.68 7.75 3.98
CA ILE A 185 14.36 7.87 2.56
C ILE A 185 13.73 9.24 2.25
N LEU A 186 12.85 9.75 3.11
CA LEU A 186 12.24 11.08 2.93
C LEU A 186 13.30 12.19 2.96
N GLN A 187 14.27 12.10 3.88
CA GLN A 187 15.42 13.00 3.93
C GLN A 187 16.30 12.87 2.67
N ALA A 188 16.54 11.63 2.20
CA ALA A 188 17.28 11.41 0.96
C ALA A 188 16.59 12.05 -0.27
N VAL A 189 15.25 12.11 -0.28
CA VAL A 189 14.49 12.82 -1.32
C VAL A 189 14.68 14.33 -1.20
N SER A 190 14.55 14.91 0.01
CA SER A 190 14.67 16.37 0.23
C SER A 190 16.09 16.89 0.00
N GLU A 191 17.11 16.08 0.31
CA GLU A 191 18.52 16.43 0.12
C GLU A 191 19.08 15.95 -1.24
N PHE A 192 18.24 15.36 -2.12
CA PHE A 192 18.67 14.83 -3.42
C PHE A 192 19.85 13.84 -3.34
N ARG A 193 19.85 12.98 -2.31
CA ARG A 193 20.87 11.93 -2.16
C ARG A 193 20.65 10.81 -3.19
N LEU A 194 21.04 11.08 -4.44
CA LEU A 194 20.78 10.20 -5.58
C LEU A 194 21.26 8.76 -5.39
N GLY A 195 22.41 8.54 -4.71
CA GLY A 195 22.91 7.18 -4.45
C GLY A 195 21.94 6.34 -3.61
N VAL A 196 21.38 6.91 -2.54
CA VAL A 196 20.39 6.24 -1.68
C VAL A 196 19.10 5.98 -2.45
N LEU A 197 18.62 6.97 -3.20
CA LEU A 197 17.39 6.86 -3.98
C LEU A 197 17.51 5.82 -5.09
N LEU A 198 18.66 5.72 -5.76
CA LEU A 198 18.93 4.70 -6.78
C LEU A 198 18.97 3.30 -6.17
N LEU A 199 19.66 3.11 -5.04
CA LEU A 199 19.68 1.82 -4.33
C LEU A 199 18.26 1.39 -3.93
N PHE A 200 17.50 2.30 -3.35
CA PHE A 200 16.11 2.06 -2.98
C PHE A 200 15.24 1.70 -4.19
N ALA A 201 15.38 2.46 -5.30
CA ALA A 201 14.62 2.23 -6.53
C ALA A 201 14.99 0.88 -7.19
N VAL A 202 16.26 0.51 -7.21
CA VAL A 202 16.71 -0.82 -7.72
C VAL A 202 16.09 -1.93 -6.88
N GLY A 203 16.11 -1.81 -5.54
CA GLY A 203 15.44 -2.74 -4.65
C GLY A 203 13.94 -2.83 -4.91
N ALA A 204 13.27 -1.69 -5.04
CA ALA A 204 11.84 -1.63 -5.33
C ALA A 204 11.49 -2.28 -6.68
N VAL A 205 12.25 -1.99 -7.75
CA VAL A 205 12.03 -2.62 -9.07
C VAL A 205 12.24 -4.13 -9.01
N ALA A 206 13.31 -4.59 -8.38
CA ALA A 206 13.58 -6.02 -8.20
C ALA A 206 12.46 -6.70 -7.38
N GLY A 207 12.04 -6.06 -6.29
CA GLY A 207 10.97 -6.54 -5.42
C GLY A 207 9.63 -6.66 -6.15
N ILE A 208 9.21 -5.60 -6.84
CA ILE A 208 7.90 -5.58 -7.51
C ILE A 208 7.83 -6.62 -8.64
N ILE A 209 8.89 -6.78 -9.42
CA ILE A 209 8.94 -7.78 -10.49
C ILE A 209 8.92 -9.20 -9.90
N SER A 210 9.81 -9.49 -8.95
CA SER A 210 9.89 -10.82 -8.34
C SER A 210 8.59 -11.20 -7.64
N PHE A 211 8.04 -10.29 -6.87
CA PHE A 211 6.80 -10.53 -6.13
C PHE A 211 5.59 -10.66 -7.05
N SER A 212 5.50 -9.89 -8.15
CA SER A 212 4.41 -10.03 -9.11
C SER A 212 4.45 -11.38 -9.81
N HIS A 213 5.63 -11.96 -10.08
CA HIS A 213 5.76 -13.31 -10.62
C HIS A 213 5.26 -14.36 -9.62
N LEU A 214 5.67 -14.24 -8.35
CA LEU A 214 5.22 -15.12 -7.28
C LEU A 214 3.69 -15.04 -7.11
N LEU A 215 3.15 -13.84 -7.00
CA LEU A 215 1.73 -13.63 -6.77
C LEU A 215 0.87 -14.08 -7.94
N SER A 216 1.30 -13.80 -9.18
CA SER A 216 0.65 -14.29 -10.38
C SER A 216 0.66 -15.84 -10.45
N TRP A 217 1.77 -16.48 -10.06
CA TRP A 217 1.85 -17.94 -9.98
C TRP A 217 0.90 -18.49 -8.92
N LEU A 218 0.86 -17.89 -7.74
CA LEU A 218 -0.05 -18.28 -6.65
C LEU A 218 -1.52 -18.14 -7.06
N LEU A 219 -1.89 -17.01 -7.65
CA LEU A 219 -3.26 -16.76 -8.12
C LEU A 219 -3.71 -17.74 -9.19
N ARG A 220 -2.79 -18.24 -10.04
CA ARG A 220 -3.13 -19.24 -11.06
C ARG A 220 -3.18 -20.66 -10.52
N LYS A 221 -2.26 -21.05 -9.63
CA LYS A 221 -2.12 -22.42 -9.14
C LYS A 221 -2.95 -22.68 -7.89
N HIS A 222 -3.03 -21.71 -6.98
CA HIS A 222 -3.67 -21.82 -5.68
C HIS A 222 -4.63 -20.65 -5.44
N HIS A 223 -5.56 -20.45 -6.37
CA HIS A 223 -6.47 -19.30 -6.40
C HIS A 223 -7.15 -19.05 -5.05
N ASP A 224 -7.93 -20.03 -4.55
CA ASP A 224 -8.75 -19.87 -3.36
C ASP A 224 -7.91 -19.62 -2.10
N LEU A 225 -6.76 -20.30 -1.97
CA LEU A 225 -5.80 -20.07 -0.88
C LEU A 225 -5.25 -18.64 -0.95
N THR A 226 -4.86 -18.19 -2.14
CA THR A 226 -4.25 -16.87 -2.31
C THR A 226 -5.28 -15.77 -2.04
N ILE A 227 -6.49 -15.87 -2.57
CA ILE A 227 -7.56 -14.91 -2.31
C ILE A 227 -7.91 -14.86 -0.82
N SER A 228 -7.99 -16.02 -0.17
CA SER A 228 -8.24 -16.11 1.27
C SER A 228 -7.12 -15.46 2.10
N LEU A 229 -5.86 -15.67 1.71
CA LEU A 229 -4.71 -15.04 2.35
C LEU A 229 -4.75 -13.51 2.20
N LEU A 230 -5.03 -13.01 0.98
CA LEU A 230 -5.15 -11.57 0.71
C LEU A 230 -6.33 -10.95 1.47
N MET A 231 -7.47 -11.66 1.53
CA MET A 231 -8.59 -11.27 2.37
C MET A 231 -8.19 -11.24 3.86
N GLY A 232 -7.40 -12.21 4.30
CA GLY A 232 -6.84 -12.24 5.66
C GLY A 232 -5.99 -11.01 5.97
N PHE A 233 -5.14 -10.58 5.03
CA PHE A 233 -4.39 -9.34 5.18
C PHE A 233 -5.30 -8.13 5.36
N MET A 234 -6.40 -8.04 4.61
CA MET A 234 -7.38 -6.96 4.77
C MET A 234 -8.04 -7.00 6.15
N VAL A 235 -8.46 -8.19 6.61
CA VAL A 235 -9.08 -8.34 7.94
C VAL A 235 -8.10 -8.00 9.07
N GLY A 236 -6.86 -8.48 9.00
CA GLY A 236 -5.83 -8.19 9.99
C GLY A 236 -5.43 -6.71 10.05
N SER A 237 -5.48 -6.00 8.91
CA SER A 237 -5.17 -4.58 8.83
C SER A 237 -6.24 -3.67 9.45
N LEU A 238 -7.46 -4.17 9.73
CA LEU A 238 -8.52 -3.41 10.39
C LEU A 238 -8.07 -2.83 11.74
N ASN A 239 -7.15 -3.51 12.42
CA ASN A 239 -6.53 -3.01 13.65
C ASN A 239 -5.84 -1.66 13.42
N LYS A 240 -5.14 -1.49 12.29
CA LYS A 240 -4.42 -0.23 11.97
C LYS A 240 -5.34 0.91 11.55
N VAL A 241 -6.48 0.63 10.97
CA VAL A 241 -7.47 1.64 10.54
C VAL A 241 -8.61 1.84 11.52
N TRP A 242 -8.46 1.34 12.75
CA TRP A 242 -9.44 1.53 13.81
C TRP A 242 -9.71 3.03 14.05
N PRO A 243 -10.96 3.48 14.09
CA PRO A 243 -11.28 4.92 14.13
C PRO A 243 -10.90 5.64 15.42
N TRP A 244 -10.94 4.94 16.54
CA TRP A 244 -10.67 5.55 17.86
C TRP A 244 -9.27 5.17 18.33
N LYS A 245 -8.37 6.15 18.29
CA LYS A 245 -6.96 5.98 18.64
C LYS A 245 -6.52 7.06 19.62
N GLU A 246 -5.57 6.71 20.45
CA GLU A 246 -4.80 7.62 21.28
C GLU A 246 -3.34 7.56 20.86
N VAL A 247 -2.71 8.72 20.70
CA VAL A 247 -1.29 8.82 20.35
C VAL A 247 -0.49 8.63 21.63
N VAL A 248 0.32 7.56 21.67
CA VAL A 248 1.16 7.23 22.82
C VAL A 248 2.54 7.85 22.66
N GLU A 249 3.09 7.80 21.45
CA GLU A 249 4.40 8.37 21.13
C GLU A 249 4.34 9.18 19.86
N THR A 250 5.10 10.28 19.85
CA THR A 250 5.23 11.16 18.68
C THR A 250 6.69 11.26 18.25
N TYR A 251 6.92 11.57 16.99
CA TYR A 251 8.22 12.00 16.49
C TYR A 251 8.10 13.36 15.79
N THR A 252 9.19 14.10 15.78
CA THR A 252 9.28 15.39 15.07
C THR A 252 10.06 15.16 13.78
N ASP A 253 9.50 15.60 12.65
CA ASP A 253 10.19 15.54 11.37
C ASP A 253 11.29 16.64 11.24
N ALA A 254 12.04 16.60 10.13
CA ALA A 254 13.09 17.58 9.85
C ALA A 254 12.57 19.03 9.67
N GLN A 255 11.26 19.19 9.43
CA GLN A 255 10.57 20.46 9.30
C GLN A 255 9.98 20.96 10.62
N GLY A 256 10.14 20.21 11.72
CA GLY A 256 9.62 20.52 13.05
C GLY A 256 8.14 20.14 13.27
N ALA A 257 7.52 19.42 12.33
CA ALA A 257 6.15 18.94 12.50
C ALA A 257 6.12 17.67 13.35
N VAL A 258 5.18 17.61 14.29
CA VAL A 258 4.99 16.46 15.19
C VAL A 258 4.04 15.46 14.56
N HIS A 259 4.50 14.22 14.41
CA HIS A 259 3.73 13.12 13.83
C HIS A 259 3.57 11.98 14.85
N PRO A 260 2.45 11.25 14.84
CA PRO A 260 2.28 10.08 15.69
C PRO A 260 3.24 8.96 15.25
N LEU A 261 3.98 8.41 16.19
CA LEU A 261 4.85 7.24 16.00
C LEU A 261 4.14 5.96 16.42
N VAL A 262 3.59 5.96 17.62
CA VAL A 262 2.84 4.84 18.19
C VAL A 262 1.44 5.31 18.56
N GLU A 263 0.45 4.60 18.02
CA GLU A 263 -0.97 4.84 18.30
C GLU A 263 -1.55 3.59 18.94
N GLN A 264 -2.37 3.78 19.98
CA GLN A 264 -3.09 2.71 20.64
C GLN A 264 -4.59 2.82 20.35
N ASN A 265 -5.21 1.69 20.01
CA ASN A 265 -6.66 1.63 19.81
C ASN A 265 -7.39 1.69 21.15
N ILE A 266 -8.35 2.61 21.23
CA ILE A 266 -9.18 2.79 22.41
C ILE A 266 -10.64 2.48 22.14
N SER A 267 -11.42 2.24 23.19
CA SER A 267 -12.88 2.11 23.05
C SER A 267 -13.51 3.47 22.77
N ARG A 268 -14.57 3.51 21.95
CA ARG A 268 -15.36 4.72 21.72
C ARG A 268 -15.78 5.43 23.03
N ARG A 269 -16.02 4.68 24.10
CA ARG A 269 -16.41 5.22 25.41
C ARG A 269 -15.26 5.90 26.16
N SER A 270 -14.01 5.63 25.78
CA SER A 270 -12.80 6.17 26.41
C SER A 270 -12.32 7.47 25.76
N VAL A 271 -12.95 7.91 24.67
CA VAL A 271 -12.61 9.17 24.00
C VAL A 271 -12.96 10.32 24.94
N ARG A 272 -11.96 10.89 25.63
CA ARG A 272 -12.14 12.15 26.35
C ARG A 272 -12.28 13.26 25.31
N PRO A 273 -13.26 14.17 25.44
CA PRO A 273 -13.29 15.36 24.59
C PRO A 273 -11.95 16.09 24.77
N MET A 274 -11.28 16.40 23.65
CA MET A 274 -10.10 17.24 23.72
C MET A 274 -10.45 18.53 24.49
N PRO A 275 -9.59 18.97 25.43
CA PRO A 275 -9.79 20.25 26.07
C PRO A 275 -9.82 21.29 24.94
N THR A 276 -10.93 21.98 24.80
CA THR A 276 -11.06 23.12 23.90
C THR A 276 -9.95 24.08 24.29
N CYS A 277 -8.93 24.19 23.44
CA CYS A 277 -7.88 25.20 23.62
C CYS A 277 -8.59 26.55 23.61
N GLY A 278 -8.71 27.14 24.80
CA GLY A 278 -9.32 28.45 24.97
C GLY A 278 -8.58 29.42 24.05
N ARG A 279 -9.33 30.04 23.15
CA ARG A 279 -8.85 31.22 22.44
C ARG A 279 -8.59 32.31 23.49
N PRO A 280 -7.42 33.00 23.44
CA PRO A 280 -7.23 34.18 24.18
C PRO A 280 -8.15 35.32 23.69
#